data_c39772f9a717ef0f99f803735fd7dab2
#
_entry.id   c39772f9a717ef0f99f803735fd7dab2
#
_cell.length_a   1.000
_cell.length_b   1.000
_cell.length_c   1.000
_cell.angle_alpha   90.00
_cell.angle_beta   90.00
_cell.angle_gamma   90.00
#
_symmetry.space_group_name_H-M   'P 1'
#
loop_
_entity.id
_entity.type
_entity.pdbx_description
1 polymer ?
#
loop_
_entity_poly.entity_id
_entity_poly.type
_entity_poly.pdbx_seq_one_letter_code
_entity_poly.pdbx_strand_id
1 'polypeptide(L)'
;MDHSFWFYGFAFLGIILSRYFLIVGGAHLIFYFLLSKCFADRGLRLKPPLGKTIRRDAELSVLSAVIFALGAALIMSGYDRGSTLLYADPSRYGGWYPGVSFMAVLILQDTYFYFTHRLFHRPLLFKWLHRGHHRSGDPTPWTSFAFDPPEAIVQALFFVSIVYLIPLHFMTLIAVLMTMTIWSVLTHLGYELFPASFPHHWLGKWLIGSTHHSLHHRKYTVHYGLYFTLWDRLLGTHDPNYEREFDSSLRGTKRSEM
;
A
#
# COMPACT_ATOMS: atom_id res chain seq x y z
N MET A 1 6.64 29.97 -12.26
CA MET A 1 5.98 29.62 -13.55
C MET A 1 4.82 28.72 -13.21
N ASP A 2 3.62 29.22 -13.41
CA ASP A 2 2.41 28.43 -13.14
C ASP A 2 2.19 27.49 -14.32
N HIS A 3 2.33 26.23 -14.09
CA HIS A 3 2.05 25.21 -15.11
C HIS A 3 0.55 24.91 -15.15
N SER A 4 0.05 24.49 -16.32
CA SER A 4 -1.34 24.09 -16.43
C SER A 4 -1.62 22.81 -15.60
N PHE A 5 -2.86 22.64 -15.16
CA PHE A 5 -3.33 21.40 -14.51
C PHE A 5 -2.98 20.14 -15.33
N TRP A 6 -3.13 20.21 -16.64
CA TRP A 6 -2.85 19.08 -17.53
C TRP A 6 -1.36 18.78 -17.65
N PHE A 7 -0.49 19.82 -17.57
CA PHE A 7 0.95 19.60 -17.49
C PHE A 7 1.31 18.76 -16.27
N TYR A 8 0.80 19.14 -15.09
CA TYR A 8 0.99 18.35 -13.87
C TYR A 8 0.41 16.94 -14.00
N GLY A 9 -0.79 16.80 -14.56
CA GLY A 9 -1.43 15.51 -14.77
C GLY A 9 -0.57 14.54 -15.59
N PHE A 10 -0.07 14.98 -16.73
CA PHE A 10 0.78 14.14 -17.58
C PHE A 10 2.17 13.88 -16.96
N ALA A 11 2.78 14.90 -16.33
CA ALA A 11 4.07 14.73 -15.66
C ALA A 11 3.98 13.70 -14.53
N PHE A 12 2.97 13.81 -13.64
CA PHE A 12 2.78 12.86 -12.56
C PHE A 12 2.35 11.49 -13.03
N LEU A 13 1.56 11.39 -14.10
CA LEU A 13 1.25 10.10 -14.70
C LEU A 13 2.52 9.37 -15.14
N GLY A 14 3.42 10.06 -15.84
CA GLY A 14 4.72 9.51 -16.23
C GLY A 14 5.55 9.07 -15.02
N ILE A 15 5.63 9.89 -13.97
CA ILE A 15 6.37 9.59 -12.74
C ILE A 15 5.77 8.39 -12.01
N ILE A 16 4.45 8.35 -11.83
CA ILE A 16 3.75 7.28 -11.10
C ILE A 16 3.88 5.96 -11.86
N LEU A 17 3.68 5.95 -13.18
CA LEU A 17 3.85 4.74 -13.99
C LEU A 17 5.29 4.24 -13.99
N SER A 18 6.27 5.13 -14.16
CA SER A 18 7.69 4.76 -14.09
C SER A 18 8.03 4.15 -12.74
N ARG A 19 7.63 4.80 -11.64
CA ARG A 19 7.82 4.28 -10.28
C ARG A 19 7.15 2.91 -10.10
N TYR A 20 5.90 2.75 -10.55
CA TYR A 20 5.16 1.50 -10.46
C TYR A 20 5.89 0.37 -11.18
N PHE A 21 6.21 0.53 -12.47
CA PHE A 21 6.87 -0.52 -13.23
C PHE A 21 8.28 -0.83 -12.75
N LEU A 22 9.04 0.17 -12.29
CA LEU A 22 10.38 -0.06 -11.73
C LEU A 22 10.33 -0.82 -10.41
N ILE A 23 9.49 -0.41 -9.46
CA ILE A 23 9.45 -1.03 -8.13
C ILE A 23 8.73 -2.38 -8.19
N VAL A 24 7.55 -2.45 -8.79
CA VAL A 24 6.76 -3.68 -8.88
C VAL A 24 7.40 -4.69 -9.82
N GLY A 25 7.83 -4.24 -11.01
CA GLY A 25 8.54 -5.09 -11.97
C GLY A 25 9.88 -5.57 -11.43
N GLY A 26 10.64 -4.69 -10.76
CA GLY A 26 11.88 -5.03 -10.07
C GLY A 26 11.66 -6.05 -8.96
N ALA A 27 10.66 -5.85 -8.09
CA ALA A 27 10.30 -6.82 -7.06
C ALA A 27 9.89 -8.18 -7.67
N HIS A 28 9.08 -8.14 -8.74
CA HIS A 28 8.69 -9.37 -9.43
C HIS A 28 9.90 -10.09 -10.03
N LEU A 29 10.80 -9.38 -10.73
CA LEU A 29 12.03 -9.96 -11.28
C LEU A 29 12.90 -10.56 -10.19
N ILE A 30 13.14 -9.83 -9.10
CA ILE A 30 14.01 -10.28 -8.02
C ILE A 30 13.46 -11.52 -7.33
N PHE A 31 12.21 -11.48 -6.86
CA PHE A 31 11.67 -12.54 -5.99
C PHE A 31 11.08 -13.73 -6.77
N TYR A 32 10.61 -13.53 -8.00
CA TYR A 32 9.98 -14.60 -8.77
C TYR A 32 10.92 -15.27 -9.77
N PHE A 33 12.06 -14.64 -10.10
CA PHE A 33 13.06 -15.20 -11.00
C PHE A 33 14.42 -15.35 -10.33
N LEU A 34 15.05 -14.27 -9.89
CA LEU A 34 16.44 -14.29 -9.41
C LEU A 34 16.59 -15.02 -8.07
N LEU A 35 15.73 -14.74 -7.11
CA LEU A 35 15.79 -15.27 -5.74
C LEU A 35 14.69 -16.29 -5.44
N SER A 36 13.95 -16.75 -6.44
CA SER A 36 12.81 -17.67 -6.25
C SER A 36 13.17 -18.96 -5.49
N LYS A 37 14.35 -19.50 -5.74
CA LYS A 37 14.86 -20.67 -5.01
C LYS A 37 15.23 -20.39 -3.56
N CYS A 38 15.74 -19.18 -3.28
CA CYS A 38 16.13 -18.78 -1.92
C CYS A 38 14.91 -18.55 -1.00
N PHE A 39 13.76 -18.20 -1.59
CA PHE A 39 12.51 -17.95 -0.88
C PHE A 39 11.45 -19.03 -1.08
N ALA A 40 11.80 -20.17 -1.67
CA ALA A 40 10.85 -21.25 -1.96
C ALA A 40 10.06 -21.69 -0.71
N ASP A 41 10.74 -21.81 0.44
CA ASP A 41 10.14 -22.26 1.70
C ASP A 41 9.34 -21.14 2.42
N ARG A 42 9.40 -19.90 1.93
CA ARG A 42 8.71 -18.72 2.49
C ARG A 42 7.52 -18.24 1.64
N GLY A 43 7.09 -19.06 0.71
CA GLY A 43 5.97 -18.75 -0.17
C GLY A 43 4.63 -18.75 0.56
N LEU A 44 3.87 -17.67 0.41
CA LEU A 44 2.54 -17.51 1.02
C LEU A 44 1.42 -17.96 0.09
N ARG A 45 1.70 -18.06 -1.20
CA ARG A 45 0.69 -18.38 -2.21
C ARG A 45 0.38 -19.87 -2.27
N LEU A 46 -0.88 -20.16 -2.49
CA LEU A 46 -1.38 -21.52 -2.68
C LEU A 46 -1.17 -22.01 -4.12
N LYS A 47 -1.12 -21.08 -5.08
CA LYS A 47 -0.98 -21.39 -6.51
C LYS A 47 0.05 -20.47 -7.18
N PRO A 48 0.73 -20.94 -8.24
CA PRO A 48 1.58 -20.08 -9.06
C PRO A 48 0.76 -18.90 -9.64
N PRO A 49 1.37 -17.72 -9.81
CA PRO A 49 0.67 -16.58 -10.41
C PRO A 49 0.33 -16.87 -11.87
N LEU A 50 -0.91 -16.61 -12.24
CA LEU A 50 -1.34 -16.74 -13.63
C LEU A 50 -1.06 -15.43 -14.37
N GLY A 51 -0.46 -15.50 -15.57
CA GLY A 51 -0.21 -14.31 -16.40
C GLY A 51 -1.47 -13.48 -16.66
N LYS A 52 -2.63 -14.11 -16.75
CA LYS A 52 -3.94 -13.45 -16.86
C LYS A 52 -4.26 -12.58 -15.63
N THR A 53 -3.93 -13.05 -14.44
CA THR A 53 -4.15 -12.28 -13.19
C THR A 53 -3.20 -11.09 -13.13
N ILE A 54 -1.91 -11.31 -13.41
CA ILE A 54 -0.90 -10.25 -13.46
C ILE A 54 -1.30 -9.14 -14.45
N ARG A 55 -1.72 -9.53 -15.66
CA ARG A 55 -2.15 -8.56 -16.67
C ARG A 55 -3.32 -7.70 -16.19
N ARG A 56 -4.35 -8.32 -15.61
CA ARG A 56 -5.50 -7.60 -15.07
C ARG A 56 -5.12 -6.65 -13.93
N ASP A 57 -4.26 -7.10 -13.02
CA ASP A 57 -3.80 -6.27 -11.90
C ASP A 57 -2.97 -5.09 -12.40
N ALA A 58 -2.14 -5.29 -13.43
CA ALA A 58 -1.42 -4.19 -14.08
C ALA A 58 -2.36 -3.20 -14.79
N GLU A 59 -3.39 -3.68 -15.49
CA GLU A 59 -4.41 -2.84 -16.14
C GLU A 59 -5.16 -1.97 -15.11
N LEU A 60 -5.57 -2.54 -13.96
CA LEU A 60 -6.19 -1.78 -12.87
C LEU A 60 -5.21 -0.79 -12.24
N SER A 61 -3.94 -1.17 -12.07
CA SER A 61 -2.90 -0.28 -11.52
C SER A 61 -2.63 0.92 -12.43
N VAL A 62 -2.65 0.73 -13.75
CA VAL A 62 -2.54 1.84 -14.71
C VAL A 62 -3.74 2.79 -14.59
N LEU A 63 -4.96 2.25 -14.43
CA LEU A 63 -6.15 3.08 -14.21
C LEU A 63 -6.08 3.84 -12.89
N SER A 64 -5.62 3.19 -11.81
CA SER A 64 -5.36 3.85 -10.53
C SER A 64 -4.30 4.95 -10.65
N ALA A 65 -3.25 4.73 -11.46
CA ALA A 65 -2.20 5.74 -11.69
C ALA A 65 -2.76 7.01 -12.35
N VAL A 66 -3.73 6.89 -13.26
CA VAL A 66 -4.42 8.06 -13.83
C VAL A 66 -5.13 8.87 -12.74
N ILE A 67 -5.88 8.20 -11.86
CA ILE A 67 -6.61 8.84 -10.76
C ILE A 67 -5.64 9.53 -9.80
N PHE A 68 -4.54 8.86 -9.43
CA PHE A 68 -3.51 9.43 -8.56
C PHE A 68 -2.79 10.61 -9.21
N ALA A 69 -2.56 10.57 -10.52
CA ALA A 69 -1.96 11.67 -11.26
C ALA A 69 -2.87 12.92 -11.29
N LEU A 70 -4.18 12.73 -11.43
CA LEU A 70 -5.15 13.81 -11.32
C LEU A 70 -5.19 14.40 -9.90
N GLY A 71 -5.13 13.56 -8.86
CA GLY A 71 -4.99 13.99 -7.47
C GLY A 71 -3.72 14.81 -7.23
N ALA A 72 -2.58 14.36 -7.77
CA ALA A 72 -1.32 15.08 -7.69
C ALA A 72 -1.36 16.43 -8.45
N ALA A 73 -2.04 16.47 -9.61
CA ALA A 73 -2.26 17.71 -10.34
C ALA A 73 -3.11 18.72 -9.54
N LEU A 74 -4.14 18.26 -8.81
CA LEU A 74 -4.92 19.10 -7.91
C LEU A 74 -4.07 19.69 -6.79
N ILE A 75 -3.21 18.85 -6.17
CA ILE A 75 -2.27 19.29 -5.12
C ILE A 75 -1.34 20.37 -5.64
N MET A 76 -0.69 20.16 -6.80
CA MET A 76 0.25 21.13 -7.37
C MET A 76 -0.42 22.42 -7.83
N SER A 77 -1.60 22.30 -8.45
CA SER A 77 -2.39 23.49 -8.80
C SER A 77 -2.85 24.28 -7.57
N GLY A 78 -3.11 23.59 -6.45
CA GLY A 78 -3.38 24.23 -5.16
C GLY A 78 -2.13 24.92 -4.59
N TYR A 79 -0.98 24.27 -4.73
CA TYR A 79 0.31 24.86 -4.30
C TYR A 79 0.65 26.12 -5.06
N ASP A 80 0.54 26.12 -6.39
CA ASP A 80 0.80 27.30 -7.22
C ASP A 80 -0.10 28.49 -6.85
N ARG A 81 -1.36 28.23 -6.46
CA ARG A 81 -2.29 29.24 -5.97
C ARG A 81 -2.06 29.65 -4.52
N GLY A 82 -1.06 29.08 -3.84
CA GLY A 82 -0.80 29.35 -2.41
C GLY A 82 -1.90 28.86 -1.46
N SER A 83 -2.77 27.94 -1.90
CA SER A 83 -3.89 27.44 -1.10
C SER A 83 -3.54 26.22 -0.24
N THR A 84 -2.43 25.55 -0.52
CA THR A 84 -1.96 24.40 0.30
C THR A 84 -0.98 24.84 1.38
N LEU A 85 -0.75 23.95 2.35
CA LEU A 85 0.28 24.10 3.37
C LEU A 85 1.62 23.44 2.99
N LEU A 86 1.78 23.04 1.72
CA LEU A 86 3.05 22.53 1.21
C LEU A 86 4.11 23.62 1.21
N TYR A 87 5.35 23.26 1.51
CA TYR A 87 6.47 24.19 1.51
C TYR A 87 7.76 23.56 1.01
N ALA A 88 8.66 24.39 0.46
CA ALA A 88 9.95 23.98 -0.09
C ALA A 88 11.14 24.38 0.79
N ASP A 89 11.01 25.40 1.64
CA ASP A 89 12.08 25.86 2.52
C ASP A 89 12.22 24.95 3.74
N PRO A 90 13.32 24.19 3.85
CA PRO A 90 13.53 23.24 4.96
C PRO A 90 13.70 23.94 6.32
N SER A 91 14.01 25.23 6.34
CA SER A 91 14.21 26.00 7.57
C SER A 91 12.90 26.47 8.21
N ARG A 92 11.78 26.45 7.45
CA ARG A 92 10.49 27.07 7.82
C ARG A 92 9.94 26.63 9.19
N TYR A 93 10.07 25.34 9.55
CA TYR A 93 9.54 24.79 10.80
C TYR A 93 10.63 24.11 11.65
N GLY A 94 11.91 24.30 11.30
CA GLY A 94 13.05 23.65 11.96
C GLY A 94 13.27 22.19 11.52
N GLY A 95 14.50 21.70 11.73
CA GLY A 95 14.96 20.39 11.20
C GLY A 95 14.26 19.15 11.80
N TRP A 96 13.59 19.27 12.93
CA TRP A 96 12.85 18.17 13.57
C TRP A 96 11.46 17.94 12.95
N TYR A 97 10.85 18.98 12.41
CA TYR A 97 9.46 18.96 11.95
C TYR A 97 9.20 17.99 10.78
N PRO A 98 10.09 17.84 9.77
CA PRO A 98 9.90 16.84 8.72
C PRO A 98 9.74 15.41 9.26
N GLY A 99 10.50 15.03 10.30
CA GLY A 99 10.38 13.72 10.94
C GLY A 99 9.05 13.51 11.66
N VAL A 100 8.63 14.52 12.43
CA VAL A 100 7.34 14.47 13.15
C VAL A 100 6.17 14.47 12.19
N SER A 101 6.18 15.33 11.17
CA SER A 101 5.11 15.38 10.17
C SER A 101 5.05 14.11 9.33
N PHE A 102 6.20 13.48 9.03
CA PHE A 102 6.25 12.17 8.39
C PHE A 102 5.52 11.11 9.21
N MET A 103 5.86 10.96 10.50
CA MET A 103 5.21 9.99 11.38
C MET A 103 3.73 10.30 11.57
N ALA A 104 3.36 11.56 11.73
CA ALA A 104 1.97 11.97 11.86
C ALA A 104 1.15 11.58 10.62
N VAL A 105 1.68 11.82 9.42
CA VAL A 105 0.98 11.46 8.16
C VAL A 105 0.86 9.95 8.01
N LEU A 106 1.89 9.16 8.37
CA LEU A 106 1.78 7.69 8.32
C LEU A 106 0.69 7.17 9.27
N ILE A 107 0.60 7.68 10.49
CA ILE A 107 -0.43 7.29 11.46
C ILE A 107 -1.83 7.69 10.98
N LEU A 108 -1.97 8.90 10.46
CA LEU A 108 -3.24 9.39 9.91
C LEU A 108 -3.66 8.61 8.66
N GLN A 109 -2.70 8.29 7.78
CA GLN A 109 -2.96 7.49 6.60
C GLN A 109 -3.39 6.06 6.97
N ASP A 110 -2.71 5.42 7.91
CA ASP A 110 -3.08 4.09 8.41
C ASP A 110 -4.48 4.09 9.02
N THR A 111 -4.78 5.12 9.82
CA THR A 111 -6.11 5.31 10.41
C THR A 111 -7.19 5.49 9.34
N TYR A 112 -6.97 6.39 8.39
CA TYR A 112 -7.89 6.60 7.27
C TYR A 112 -8.09 5.34 6.45
N PHE A 113 -6.98 4.66 6.12
CA PHE A 113 -6.99 3.42 5.35
C PHE A 113 -7.77 2.32 6.09
N TYR A 114 -7.50 2.10 7.37
CA TYR A 114 -8.20 1.07 8.15
C TYR A 114 -9.72 1.24 8.08
N PHE A 115 -10.24 2.45 8.36
CA PHE A 115 -11.68 2.67 8.39
C PHE A 115 -12.32 2.61 7.00
N THR A 116 -11.69 3.17 5.98
CA THR A 116 -12.18 3.10 4.59
C THR A 116 -12.11 1.68 4.05
N HIS A 117 -11.03 0.96 4.28
CA HIS A 117 -10.83 -0.41 3.85
C HIS A 117 -11.85 -1.36 4.51
N ARG A 118 -12.04 -1.25 5.84
CA ARG A 118 -13.07 -1.99 6.56
C ARG A 118 -14.48 -1.67 6.04
N LEU A 119 -14.74 -0.42 5.67
CA LEU A 119 -16.00 -0.01 5.07
C LEU A 119 -16.19 -0.65 3.68
N PHE A 120 -15.16 -0.72 2.85
CA PHE A 120 -15.21 -1.35 1.52
C PHE A 120 -15.53 -2.85 1.60
N HIS A 121 -15.17 -3.50 2.71
CA HIS A 121 -15.53 -4.89 2.95
C HIS A 121 -16.99 -5.13 3.39
N ARG A 122 -17.80 -4.07 3.55
CA ARG A 122 -19.23 -4.25 3.76
C ARG A 122 -19.88 -4.87 2.51
N PRO A 123 -20.80 -5.87 2.64
CA PRO A 123 -21.33 -6.63 1.51
C PRO A 123 -21.90 -5.77 0.38
N LEU A 124 -22.58 -4.67 0.73
CA LEU A 124 -23.17 -3.74 -0.24
C LEU A 124 -22.12 -2.96 -1.05
N LEU A 125 -20.98 -2.67 -0.43
CA LEU A 125 -19.93 -1.82 -1.01
C LEU A 125 -18.83 -2.63 -1.69
N PHE A 126 -18.49 -3.80 -1.16
CA PHE A 126 -17.39 -4.64 -1.64
C PHE A 126 -17.41 -4.87 -3.15
N LYS A 127 -18.58 -5.20 -3.68
CA LYS A 127 -18.77 -5.47 -5.12
C LYS A 127 -18.32 -4.30 -6.01
N TRP A 128 -18.47 -3.06 -5.55
CA TRP A 128 -18.27 -1.86 -6.34
C TRP A 128 -16.94 -1.15 -6.05
N LEU A 129 -16.43 -1.32 -4.83
CA LEU A 129 -15.30 -0.52 -4.35
C LEU A 129 -14.00 -1.33 -4.23
N HIS A 130 -14.05 -2.68 -4.02
CA HIS A 130 -12.86 -3.41 -3.59
C HIS A 130 -12.75 -4.84 -4.16
N ARG A 131 -13.75 -5.27 -4.90
CA ARG A 131 -13.77 -6.62 -5.49
C ARG A 131 -12.67 -6.82 -6.53
N GLY A 132 -12.34 -5.78 -7.29
CA GLY A 132 -11.30 -5.83 -8.33
C GLY A 132 -9.96 -6.21 -7.72
N HIS A 133 -9.60 -5.57 -6.60
CA HIS A 133 -8.41 -5.83 -5.83
C HIS A 133 -8.38 -7.28 -5.29
N HIS A 134 -9.44 -7.73 -4.66
CA HIS A 134 -9.57 -9.07 -4.10
C HIS A 134 -9.75 -10.22 -5.11
N ARG A 135 -9.89 -9.93 -6.40
CA ARG A 135 -9.84 -10.97 -7.43
C ARG A 135 -8.50 -11.71 -7.45
N SER A 136 -7.45 -11.10 -6.93
CA SER A 136 -6.13 -11.70 -6.71
C SER A 136 -6.08 -12.25 -5.28
N GLY A 137 -6.76 -13.40 -5.03
CA GLY A 137 -6.79 -14.06 -3.71
C GLY A 137 -5.41 -14.49 -3.21
N ASP A 138 -4.47 -14.74 -4.13
CA ASP A 138 -3.03 -14.93 -3.85
C ASP A 138 -2.26 -13.76 -4.49
N PRO A 139 -2.11 -12.61 -3.79
CA PRO A 139 -1.55 -11.40 -4.37
C PRO A 139 -0.10 -11.55 -4.84
N THR A 140 0.27 -10.70 -5.79
CA THR A 140 1.63 -10.55 -6.31
C THR A 140 2.03 -9.08 -6.20
N PRO A 141 3.30 -8.70 -6.40
CA PRO A 141 3.69 -7.28 -6.47
C PRO A 141 2.80 -6.44 -7.39
N TRP A 142 2.31 -7.04 -8.49
CA TRP A 142 1.42 -6.36 -9.45
C TRP A 142 0.06 -5.97 -8.86
N THR A 143 -0.37 -6.62 -7.78
CA THR A 143 -1.63 -6.33 -7.09
C THR A 143 -1.57 -5.07 -6.23
N SER A 144 -0.36 -4.58 -5.88
CA SER A 144 -0.11 -3.49 -4.92
C SER A 144 -0.90 -2.21 -5.19
N PHE A 145 -1.20 -1.89 -6.44
CA PHE A 145 -1.91 -0.68 -6.87
C PHE A 145 -3.16 -1.00 -7.71
N ALA A 146 -3.57 -2.27 -7.77
CA ALA A 146 -4.72 -2.73 -8.53
C ALA A 146 -6.04 -2.40 -7.81
N PHE A 147 -6.34 -1.11 -7.66
CA PHE A 147 -7.56 -0.62 -7.01
C PHE A 147 -8.71 -0.47 -8.00
N ASP A 148 -9.93 -0.75 -7.55
CA ASP A 148 -11.12 -0.33 -8.27
C ASP A 148 -11.17 1.22 -8.31
N PRO A 149 -11.68 1.86 -9.40
CA PRO A 149 -11.62 3.31 -9.53
C PRO A 149 -12.19 4.10 -8.35
N PRO A 150 -13.34 3.74 -7.74
CA PRO A 150 -13.84 4.45 -6.58
C PRO A 150 -12.92 4.32 -5.36
N GLU A 151 -12.27 3.17 -5.17
CA GLU A 151 -11.25 2.98 -4.13
C GLU A 151 -10.05 3.88 -4.37
N ALA A 152 -9.51 3.91 -5.61
CA ALA A 152 -8.40 4.78 -5.98
C ALA A 152 -8.72 6.26 -5.71
N ILE A 153 -9.96 6.71 -5.98
CA ILE A 153 -10.40 8.07 -5.66
C ILE A 153 -10.36 8.32 -4.15
N VAL A 154 -10.91 7.41 -3.35
CA VAL A 154 -10.90 7.54 -1.89
C VAL A 154 -9.46 7.59 -1.35
N GLN A 155 -8.56 6.75 -1.87
CA GLN A 155 -7.15 6.78 -1.46
C GLN A 155 -6.45 8.08 -1.90
N ALA A 156 -6.74 8.61 -3.09
CA ALA A 156 -6.20 9.89 -3.56
C ALA A 156 -6.68 11.06 -2.70
N LEU A 157 -7.94 11.05 -2.25
CA LEU A 157 -8.54 12.09 -1.43
C LEU A 157 -7.81 12.29 -0.11
N PHE A 158 -7.23 11.25 0.48
CA PHE A 158 -6.38 11.41 1.66
C PHE A 158 -5.23 12.40 1.40
N PHE A 159 -4.47 12.17 0.32
CA PHE A 159 -3.33 13.03 -0.01
C PHE A 159 -3.75 14.43 -0.46
N VAL A 160 -4.85 14.54 -1.20
CA VAL A 160 -5.41 15.84 -1.58
C VAL A 160 -5.83 16.62 -0.34
N SER A 161 -6.41 15.97 0.67
CA SER A 161 -6.88 16.64 1.89
C SER A 161 -5.74 16.98 2.85
N ILE A 162 -4.79 16.08 3.06
CA ILE A 162 -3.77 16.24 4.09
C ILE A 162 -2.87 17.46 3.86
N VAL A 163 -2.61 17.83 2.61
CA VAL A 163 -1.79 19.02 2.25
C VAL A 163 -2.45 20.35 2.55
N TYR A 164 -3.75 20.35 2.86
CA TYR A 164 -4.49 21.52 3.35
C TYR A 164 -4.61 21.55 4.88
N LEU A 165 -4.32 20.43 5.54
CA LEU A 165 -4.53 20.27 6.98
C LEU A 165 -3.21 20.34 7.76
N ILE A 166 -2.12 19.84 7.19
CA ILE A 166 -0.82 19.76 7.86
C ILE A 166 0.25 20.39 6.95
N PRO A 167 1.07 21.32 7.49
CA PRO A 167 2.24 21.79 6.77
C PRO A 167 3.17 20.63 6.44
N LEU A 168 3.48 20.40 5.16
CA LEU A 168 4.36 19.32 4.72
C LEU A 168 5.47 19.86 3.81
N HIS A 169 6.70 19.48 4.12
CA HIS A 169 7.79 19.68 3.20
C HIS A 169 7.65 18.73 2.01
N PHE A 170 7.98 19.16 0.78
CA PHE A 170 7.89 18.30 -0.40
C PHE A 170 8.63 16.97 -0.24
N MET A 171 9.83 16.98 0.37
CA MET A 171 10.57 15.74 0.62
C MET A 171 9.85 14.82 1.62
N THR A 172 9.15 15.37 2.60
CA THR A 172 8.32 14.57 3.53
C THR A 172 7.17 13.90 2.78
N LEU A 173 6.47 14.63 1.92
CA LEU A 173 5.41 14.05 1.10
C LEU A 173 5.94 12.94 0.18
N ILE A 174 7.07 13.18 -0.48
CA ILE A 174 7.74 12.14 -1.32
C ILE A 174 8.12 10.94 -0.47
N ALA A 175 8.69 11.12 0.72
CA ALA A 175 9.06 10.04 1.63
C ALA A 175 7.84 9.20 2.05
N VAL A 176 6.71 9.84 2.38
CA VAL A 176 5.44 9.13 2.68
C VAL A 176 4.97 8.31 1.49
N LEU A 177 4.95 8.90 0.28
CA LEU A 177 4.52 8.21 -0.95
C LEU A 177 5.45 7.02 -1.30
N MET A 178 6.75 7.16 -1.06
CA MET A 178 7.72 6.07 -1.26
C MET A 178 7.55 4.96 -0.22
N THR A 179 7.36 5.33 1.05
CA THR A 179 7.07 4.37 2.13
C THR A 179 5.80 3.58 1.82
N MET A 180 4.72 4.25 1.43
CA MET A 180 3.46 3.61 1.01
C MET A 180 3.70 2.63 -0.15
N THR A 181 4.46 3.05 -1.17
CA THR A 181 4.73 2.21 -2.35
C THR A 181 5.51 0.96 -1.98
N ILE A 182 6.61 1.12 -1.23
CA ILE A 182 7.46 -0.01 -0.82
C ILE A 182 6.68 -0.95 0.10
N TRP A 183 5.93 -0.40 1.06
CA TRP A 183 5.15 -1.19 2.00
C TRP A 183 4.04 -1.98 1.31
N SER A 184 3.32 -1.35 0.39
CA SER A 184 2.29 -2.01 -0.41
C SER A 184 2.89 -3.16 -1.24
N VAL A 185 4.03 -2.95 -1.89
CA VAL A 185 4.71 -4.03 -2.64
C VAL A 185 5.18 -5.15 -1.71
N LEU A 186 5.71 -4.81 -0.53
CA LEU A 186 6.16 -5.79 0.46
C LEU A 186 4.99 -6.66 0.95
N THR A 187 3.85 -6.07 1.28
CA THR A 187 2.68 -6.81 1.78
C THR A 187 2.02 -7.69 0.71
N HIS A 188 2.14 -7.32 -0.57
CA HIS A 188 1.65 -8.10 -1.71
C HIS A 188 2.72 -9.02 -2.34
N LEU A 189 3.91 -9.13 -1.73
CA LEU A 189 5.02 -9.83 -2.35
C LEU A 189 4.75 -11.32 -2.64
N GLY A 190 3.87 -11.94 -1.85
CA GLY A 190 3.60 -13.39 -1.92
C GLY A 190 4.67 -14.26 -1.27
N TYR A 191 5.61 -13.64 -0.56
CA TYR A 191 6.65 -14.26 0.26
C TYR A 191 6.74 -13.55 1.61
N GLU A 192 7.01 -14.31 2.68
CA GLU A 192 7.28 -13.70 4.00
C GLU A 192 8.77 -13.38 4.12
N LEU A 193 9.09 -12.09 4.25
CA LEU A 193 10.49 -11.62 4.36
C LEU A 193 10.95 -11.48 5.79
N PHE A 194 10.03 -11.29 6.74
CA PHE A 194 10.39 -11.06 8.13
C PHE A 194 10.93 -12.32 8.81
N PRO A 195 11.81 -12.17 9.82
CA PRO A 195 12.35 -13.30 10.58
C PRO A 195 11.29 -13.95 11.48
N ALA A 196 11.52 -15.20 11.92
CA ALA A 196 10.60 -15.94 12.79
C ALA A 196 10.23 -15.20 14.08
N SER A 197 11.11 -14.35 14.59
CA SER A 197 10.85 -13.54 15.77
C SER A 197 9.89 -12.37 15.55
N PHE A 198 9.55 -12.05 14.29
CA PHE A 198 8.79 -10.84 13.95
C PHE A 198 7.46 -10.70 14.69
N PRO A 199 6.56 -11.70 14.72
CA PRO A 199 5.28 -11.55 15.40
C PRO A 199 5.41 -11.40 16.92
N HIS A 200 6.50 -11.91 17.51
CA HIS A 200 6.76 -11.87 18.96
C HIS A 200 7.64 -10.68 19.37
N HIS A 201 8.27 -10.00 18.41
CA HIS A 201 9.12 -8.85 18.68
C HIS A 201 8.27 -7.65 19.13
N TRP A 202 8.74 -6.91 20.13
CA TRP A 202 7.99 -5.79 20.73
C TRP A 202 7.57 -4.68 19.72
N LEU A 203 8.35 -4.46 18.66
CA LEU A 203 8.00 -3.59 17.54
C LEU A 203 7.28 -4.35 16.43
N GLY A 204 7.79 -5.55 16.07
CA GLY A 204 7.28 -6.32 14.92
C GLY A 204 5.79 -6.63 15.02
N LYS A 205 5.32 -6.92 16.23
CA LYS A 205 3.88 -7.18 16.50
C LYS A 205 2.94 -6.02 16.12
N TRP A 206 3.47 -4.80 15.99
CA TRP A 206 2.69 -3.61 15.64
C TRP A 206 2.71 -3.30 14.15
N LEU A 207 3.49 -4.03 13.35
CA LEU A 207 3.66 -3.79 11.92
C LEU A 207 2.92 -4.86 11.10
N ILE A 208 2.36 -4.44 9.98
CA ILE A 208 1.71 -5.33 9.01
C ILE A 208 2.78 -5.91 8.07
N GLY A 209 2.86 -7.23 7.96
CA GLY A 209 3.73 -7.94 7.02
C GLY A 209 2.95 -8.64 5.91
N SER A 210 3.69 -9.36 5.07
CA SER A 210 3.11 -10.10 3.93
C SER A 210 2.09 -11.15 4.37
N THR A 211 2.35 -11.84 5.48
CA THR A 211 1.41 -12.86 6.03
C THR A 211 0.09 -12.24 6.47
N HIS A 212 0.11 -11.05 7.15
CA HIS A 212 -1.12 -10.35 7.53
C HIS A 212 -1.99 -10.09 6.30
N HIS A 213 -1.42 -9.50 5.27
CA HIS A 213 -2.15 -9.09 4.09
C HIS A 213 -2.60 -10.28 3.21
N SER A 214 -1.79 -11.34 3.14
CA SER A 214 -2.19 -12.60 2.49
C SER A 214 -3.37 -13.25 3.19
N LEU A 215 -3.44 -13.21 4.53
CA LEU A 215 -4.60 -13.66 5.29
C LEU A 215 -5.83 -12.79 5.03
N HIS A 216 -5.65 -11.47 4.94
CA HIS A 216 -6.71 -10.54 4.56
C HIS A 216 -7.31 -10.89 3.20
N HIS A 217 -6.50 -11.06 2.16
CA HIS A 217 -6.95 -11.44 0.82
C HIS A 217 -7.71 -12.77 0.76
N ARG A 218 -7.44 -13.68 1.70
CA ARG A 218 -8.12 -14.99 1.78
C ARG A 218 -9.37 -14.98 2.65
N LYS A 219 -9.32 -14.27 3.79
CA LYS A 219 -10.38 -14.31 4.81
C LYS A 219 -11.37 -13.16 4.73
N TYR A 220 -10.98 -12.02 4.13
CA TYR A 220 -11.80 -10.82 3.91
C TYR A 220 -12.23 -10.05 5.17
N THR A 221 -12.17 -10.67 6.34
CA THR A 221 -12.75 -10.15 7.60
C THR A 221 -11.72 -9.78 8.66
N VAL A 222 -10.43 -9.89 8.32
CA VAL A 222 -9.29 -9.65 9.23
C VAL A 222 -8.24 -8.75 8.57
N HIS A 223 -7.41 -8.09 9.40
CA HIS A 223 -6.21 -7.35 8.96
C HIS A 223 -6.48 -6.24 7.94
N TYR A 224 -7.23 -5.22 8.36
CA TYR A 224 -7.57 -4.07 7.50
C TYR A 224 -6.53 -2.94 7.50
N GLY A 225 -5.54 -2.95 8.41
CA GLY A 225 -4.51 -1.92 8.50
C GLY A 225 -3.57 -1.87 7.28
N LEU A 226 -2.91 -0.73 7.08
CA LEU A 226 -1.93 -0.52 6.01
C LEU A 226 -0.50 -0.78 6.49
N TYR A 227 -0.09 -0.08 7.55
CA TYR A 227 1.25 -0.17 8.16
C TYR A 227 1.24 -0.86 9.51
N PHE A 228 0.19 -0.57 10.31
CA PHE A 228 0.15 -0.92 11.72
C PHE A 228 -1.01 -1.86 12.06
N THR A 229 -0.78 -2.77 13.02
CA THR A 229 -1.82 -3.66 13.55
C THR A 229 -2.67 -2.99 14.63
N LEU A 230 -2.45 -1.70 14.93
CA LEU A 230 -3.08 -0.99 16.04
C LEU A 230 -4.60 -1.09 16.01
N TRP A 231 -5.21 -0.67 14.91
CA TRP A 231 -6.67 -0.68 14.76
C TRP A 231 -7.24 -2.09 14.68
N ASP A 232 -6.52 -3.03 14.04
CA ASP A 232 -6.93 -4.43 14.00
C ASP A 232 -6.99 -5.04 15.40
N ARG A 233 -6.02 -4.72 16.27
CA ARG A 233 -6.01 -5.18 17.67
C ARG A 233 -7.08 -4.49 18.51
N LEU A 234 -7.23 -3.17 18.39
CA LEU A 234 -8.20 -2.41 19.17
C LEU A 234 -9.65 -2.76 18.82
N LEU A 235 -9.93 -3.05 17.56
CA LEU A 235 -11.28 -3.28 17.07
C LEU A 235 -11.60 -4.76 16.75
N GLY A 236 -10.73 -5.68 17.21
CA GLY A 236 -10.96 -7.12 17.16
C GLY A 236 -10.96 -7.72 15.75
N THR A 237 -10.22 -7.11 14.81
CA THR A 237 -10.07 -7.61 13.45
C THR A 237 -8.69 -8.24 13.20
N HIS A 238 -7.88 -8.39 14.23
CA HIS A 238 -6.64 -9.18 14.18
C HIS A 238 -6.98 -10.67 14.22
N ASP A 239 -6.43 -11.46 13.31
CA ASP A 239 -6.66 -12.90 13.26
C ASP A 239 -6.01 -13.59 14.48
N PRO A 240 -6.76 -14.31 15.32
CA PRO A 240 -6.19 -15.02 16.49
C PRO A 240 -5.19 -16.11 16.09
N ASN A 241 -5.25 -16.63 14.86
CA ASN A 241 -4.33 -17.65 14.36
C ASN A 241 -3.13 -17.06 13.60
N TYR A 242 -2.95 -15.73 13.60
CA TYR A 242 -1.90 -15.07 12.82
C TYR A 242 -0.50 -15.65 13.09
N GLU A 243 -0.10 -15.80 14.34
CA GLU A 243 1.22 -16.30 14.71
C GLU A 243 1.45 -17.72 14.18
N ARG A 244 0.46 -18.60 14.31
CA ARG A 244 0.51 -19.96 13.76
C ARG A 244 0.64 -19.97 12.22
N GLU A 245 -0.10 -19.12 11.55
CA GLU A 245 -0.04 -18.97 10.09
C GLU A 245 1.32 -18.42 9.64
N PHE A 246 1.87 -17.45 10.39
CA PHE A 246 3.19 -16.88 10.15
C PHE A 246 4.28 -17.95 10.31
N ASP A 247 4.29 -18.71 11.42
CA ASP A 247 5.25 -19.78 11.67
C ASP A 247 5.18 -20.88 10.60
N SER A 248 3.98 -21.23 10.16
CA SER A 248 3.79 -22.22 9.10
C SER A 248 4.34 -21.76 7.76
N SER A 249 4.30 -20.44 7.50
CA SER A 249 4.84 -19.85 6.27
C SER A 249 6.37 -19.91 6.19
N LEU A 250 7.05 -19.99 7.33
CA LEU A 250 8.52 -20.07 7.41
C LEU A 250 9.06 -21.49 7.36
N ARG A 251 8.22 -22.52 7.59
CA ARG A 251 8.66 -23.90 7.67
C ARG A 251 8.52 -24.68 6.36
N GLY A 252 8.07 -24.02 5.29
CA GLY A 252 7.86 -24.69 3.99
C GLY A 252 6.89 -25.88 4.05
N THR A 253 6.16 -26.03 5.16
CA THR A 253 5.16 -27.08 5.30
C THR A 253 4.10 -26.84 4.22
N LYS A 254 4.15 -27.69 3.18
CA LYS A 254 3.11 -27.76 2.16
C LYS A 254 1.77 -27.67 2.89
N ARG A 255 1.05 -26.58 2.66
CA ARG A 255 -0.37 -26.47 3.01
C ARG A 255 -1.16 -27.40 2.07
N SER A 256 -0.89 -28.69 2.17
CA SER A 256 -1.72 -29.73 1.65
C SER A 256 -2.76 -30.02 2.73
N GLU A 257 -4.02 -29.89 2.36
CA GLU A 257 -5.19 -30.37 3.10
C GLU A 257 -5.68 -29.48 4.25
N MET A 258 -6.43 -28.43 3.87
CA MET A 258 -7.71 -28.13 4.55
C MET A 258 -8.70 -27.61 3.51
#